data_dccfa9469224a9db6b5bb69885552309
#
_entry.id   dccfa9469224a9db6b5bb69885552309
#
_cell.length_a   1.000
_cell.length_b   1.000
_cell.length_c   1.000
_cell.angle_alpha   90.00
_cell.angle_beta   90.00
_cell.angle_gamma   90.00
#
_symmetry.space_group_name_H-M   'P 1'
#
loop_
_entity.id
_entity.type
_entity.pdbx_description
1 polymer ?
#
loop_
_entity_poly.entity_id
_entity_poly.type
_entity_poly.pdbx_seq_one_letter_code
_entity_poly.pdbx_strand_id
1 'polypeptide(L)'
;EDGVQGVLRQRVRYEVEPGWPVEAYLLKPANVSRPCPGAVVLHSTTKNTIRQPAGVEGEPEKAFGLKLAQRGFVAICPRCFLWSEDLSIPYQKHVERFRAAHPGSRGMAKMLYDAVVAVDILCSLPEVDSKRLAAVGHSLGAKEVVYLAALDERIGVTVSSEGGIGTRFSNWEASWYLGDEIRRDSFNHEHHELLGLIAPRAFLLLGGNSADGDR
;
A
#
# COMPACT_ATOMS: atom_id res chain seq x y z
N GLU A 1 17.62 -8.54 -10.40
CA GLU A 1 18.01 -7.12 -10.30
C GLU A 1 18.22 -6.56 -11.71
N ASP A 2 17.71 -5.36 -11.95
CA ASP A 2 18.00 -4.60 -13.18
C ASP A 2 18.23 -3.11 -12.86
N GLY A 3 18.89 -2.40 -13.79
CA GLY A 3 19.10 -0.95 -13.72
C GLY A 3 18.19 -0.23 -14.71
N VAL A 4 17.42 0.74 -14.24
CA VAL A 4 16.53 1.54 -15.09
C VAL A 4 16.61 3.01 -14.71
N GLN A 5 17.03 3.86 -15.68
CA GLN A 5 17.01 5.32 -15.52
C GLN A 5 17.63 5.82 -14.20
N GLY A 6 18.80 5.26 -13.80
CA GLY A 6 19.50 5.63 -12.57
C GLY A 6 18.92 5.02 -11.27
N VAL A 7 18.06 4.04 -11.39
CA VAL A 7 17.47 3.28 -10.28
C VAL A 7 17.87 1.81 -10.40
N LEU A 8 18.27 1.21 -9.28
CA LEU A 8 18.39 -0.25 -9.14
C LEU A 8 17.03 -0.79 -8.69
N ARG A 9 16.54 -1.77 -9.41
CA ARG A 9 15.25 -2.41 -9.15
C ARG A 9 15.46 -3.90 -8.87
N GLN A 10 15.04 -4.34 -7.69
CA GLN A 10 15.21 -5.71 -7.20
C GLN A 10 13.83 -6.30 -6.91
N ARG A 11 13.60 -7.53 -7.39
CA ARG A 11 12.46 -8.31 -6.93
C ARG A 11 12.87 -9.00 -5.63
N VAL A 12 12.07 -8.82 -4.59
CA VAL A 12 12.30 -9.39 -3.25
C VAL A 12 11.08 -10.19 -2.83
N ARG A 13 11.31 -11.17 -1.94
CA ARG A 13 10.25 -11.97 -1.33
C ARG A 13 10.56 -12.10 0.16
N TYR A 14 9.56 -11.93 0.98
CA TYR A 14 9.64 -12.07 2.43
C TYR A 14 8.37 -12.71 2.98
N GLU A 15 8.44 -13.28 4.15
CA GLU A 15 7.27 -13.80 4.86
C GLU A 15 6.81 -12.78 5.90
N VAL A 16 5.51 -12.49 5.90
CA VAL A 16 4.87 -11.64 6.91
C VAL A 16 4.42 -12.47 8.10
N GLU A 17 4.04 -13.72 7.84
CA GLU A 17 3.75 -14.77 8.82
C GLU A 17 3.99 -16.13 8.14
N PRO A 18 4.17 -17.23 8.91
CA PRO A 18 4.45 -18.53 8.32
C PRO A 18 3.43 -18.96 7.25
N GLY A 19 3.91 -19.23 6.03
CA GLY A 19 3.09 -19.59 4.89
C GLY A 19 2.40 -18.44 4.16
N TRP A 20 2.69 -17.18 4.51
CA TRP A 20 2.17 -16.00 3.85
C TRP A 20 3.29 -15.12 3.26
N PRO A 21 3.89 -15.58 2.16
CA PRO A 21 4.92 -14.79 1.49
C PRO A 21 4.31 -13.58 0.78
N VAL A 22 5.04 -12.48 0.83
CA VAL A 22 4.77 -11.27 0.05
C VAL A 22 5.92 -11.07 -0.92
N GLU A 23 5.59 -10.80 -2.17
CA GLU A 23 6.53 -10.38 -3.18
C GLU A 23 6.48 -8.86 -3.32
N ALA A 24 7.62 -8.26 -3.55
CA ALA A 24 7.72 -6.83 -3.75
C ALA A 24 8.80 -6.48 -4.78
N TYR A 25 8.72 -5.27 -5.31
CA TYR A 25 9.88 -4.61 -5.89
C TYR A 25 10.48 -3.65 -4.87
N LEU A 26 11.80 -3.74 -4.69
CA LEU A 26 12.60 -2.77 -3.97
C LEU A 26 13.38 -1.93 -4.99
N LEU A 27 13.17 -0.63 -4.95
CA LEU A 27 13.79 0.32 -5.85
C LEU A 27 14.69 1.27 -5.06
N LYS A 28 15.94 1.43 -5.51
CA LYS A 28 16.93 2.28 -4.86
C LYS A 28 17.59 3.19 -5.90
N PRO A 29 17.93 4.43 -5.55
CA PRO A 29 18.86 5.20 -6.40
C PRO A 29 20.13 4.38 -6.65
N ALA A 30 20.65 4.40 -7.87
CA ALA A 30 21.88 3.64 -8.21
C ALA A 30 23.10 4.12 -7.40
N ASN A 31 23.13 5.38 -7.00
CA ASN A 31 24.20 5.98 -6.21
C ASN A 31 23.64 6.55 -4.92
N VAL A 32 23.79 5.83 -3.82
CA VAL A 32 23.39 6.27 -2.47
C VAL A 32 24.64 6.66 -1.69
N SER A 33 24.84 7.95 -1.43
CA SER A 33 25.96 8.48 -0.65
C SER A 33 25.62 8.77 0.82
N ARG A 34 24.33 8.78 1.16
CA ARG A 34 23.77 9.03 2.50
C ARG A 34 22.41 8.36 2.64
N PRO A 35 21.92 8.07 3.84
CA PRO A 35 20.59 7.50 4.03
C PRO A 35 19.50 8.34 3.36
N CYS A 36 18.65 7.67 2.58
CA CYS A 36 17.57 8.24 1.78
C CYS A 36 16.24 8.15 2.55
N PRO A 37 15.25 8.99 2.25
CA PRO A 37 13.89 8.73 2.72
C PRO A 37 13.37 7.41 2.16
N GLY A 38 12.56 6.70 2.96
CA GLY A 38 11.88 5.47 2.56
C GLY A 38 10.45 5.72 2.10
N ALA A 39 9.92 4.88 1.21
CA ALA A 39 8.52 4.93 0.83
C ALA A 39 7.92 3.53 0.64
N VAL A 40 6.77 3.27 1.27
CA VAL A 40 5.90 2.15 0.91
C VAL A 40 4.95 2.62 -0.19
N VAL A 41 4.90 1.89 -1.31
CA VAL A 41 4.12 2.27 -2.49
C VAL A 41 3.14 1.15 -2.84
N LEU A 42 1.85 1.40 -2.58
CA LEU A 42 0.79 0.40 -2.69
C LEU A 42 0.03 0.56 -4.01
N HIS A 43 -0.06 -0.56 -4.74
CA HIS A 43 -0.63 -0.58 -6.09
C HIS A 43 -2.16 -0.55 -6.10
N SER A 44 -2.74 -0.16 -7.22
CA SER A 44 -4.17 -0.20 -7.47
C SER A 44 -4.67 -1.62 -7.78
N THR A 45 -5.99 -1.78 -7.92
CA THR A 45 -6.64 -2.99 -8.46
C THR A 45 -6.28 -3.14 -9.94
N THR A 46 -5.17 -3.80 -10.22
CA THR A 46 -4.66 -4.01 -11.58
C THR A 46 -4.00 -5.38 -11.72
N LYS A 47 -4.08 -5.97 -12.92
CA LYS A 47 -3.35 -7.21 -13.24
C LYS A 47 -1.83 -7.04 -13.22
N ASN A 48 -1.35 -5.82 -13.40
CA ASN A 48 0.09 -5.53 -13.35
C ASN A 48 0.63 -5.53 -11.91
N THR A 49 -0.25 -5.46 -10.91
CA THR A 49 0.09 -5.49 -9.48
C THR A 49 1.34 -4.65 -9.16
N ILE A 50 2.35 -5.23 -8.53
CA ILE A 50 3.62 -4.57 -8.15
C ILE A 50 4.46 -4.09 -9.35
N ARG A 51 4.21 -4.63 -10.55
CA ARG A 51 4.94 -4.25 -11.76
C ARG A 51 4.62 -2.81 -12.19
N GLN A 52 3.39 -2.34 -11.92
CA GLN A 52 2.98 -0.98 -12.26
C GLN A 52 3.70 0.09 -11.43
N PRO A 53 3.66 0.11 -10.10
CA PRO A 53 4.40 1.12 -9.33
C PRO A 53 5.92 0.98 -9.49
N ALA A 54 6.42 -0.22 -9.79
CA ALA A 54 7.84 -0.43 -10.06
C ALA A 54 8.28 0.02 -11.47
N GLY A 55 7.37 0.46 -12.32
CA GLY A 55 7.69 0.90 -13.68
C GLY A 55 8.19 -0.23 -14.59
N VAL A 56 7.73 -1.47 -14.34
CA VAL A 56 8.01 -2.64 -15.19
C VAL A 56 6.98 -2.75 -16.29
N GLU A 57 5.72 -2.45 -15.96
CA GLU A 57 4.58 -2.61 -16.86
C GLU A 57 3.44 -1.67 -16.44
N GLY A 58 2.59 -1.30 -17.38
CA GLY A 58 1.45 -0.43 -17.13
C GLY A 58 1.70 1.01 -17.51
N GLU A 59 0.84 1.90 -17.01
CA GLU A 59 0.88 3.33 -17.33
C GLU A 59 2.07 4.01 -16.64
N PRO A 60 2.92 4.74 -17.38
CA PRO A 60 4.09 5.41 -16.81
C PRO A 60 3.75 6.41 -15.70
N GLU A 61 2.56 7.02 -15.74
CA GLU A 61 2.07 7.95 -14.73
C GLU A 61 1.87 7.28 -13.38
N LYS A 62 1.55 5.99 -13.37
CA LYS A 62 1.31 5.19 -12.17
C LYS A 62 2.56 4.47 -11.66
N ALA A 63 3.72 4.70 -12.26
CA ALA A 63 5.01 4.17 -11.80
C ALA A 63 5.56 4.94 -10.59
N PHE A 64 4.76 5.06 -9.53
CA PHE A 64 5.06 5.93 -8.38
C PHE A 64 6.34 5.52 -7.66
N GLY A 65 6.59 4.22 -7.48
CA GLY A 65 7.82 3.71 -6.86
C GLY A 65 9.06 4.07 -7.65
N LEU A 66 9.02 3.88 -8.97
CA LEU A 66 10.13 4.27 -9.86
C LEU A 66 10.36 5.79 -9.79
N LYS A 67 9.29 6.59 -9.89
CA LYS A 67 9.39 8.05 -9.83
C LYS A 67 9.93 8.57 -8.50
N LEU A 68 9.58 7.92 -7.39
CA LEU A 68 10.14 8.25 -6.07
C LEU A 68 11.63 7.86 -5.99
N ALA A 69 11.99 6.67 -6.47
CA ALA A 69 13.40 6.25 -6.47
C ALA A 69 14.30 7.17 -7.34
N GLN A 70 13.80 7.63 -8.48
CA GLN A 70 14.46 8.66 -9.29
C GLN A 70 14.66 10.00 -8.57
N ARG A 71 13.85 10.27 -7.54
CA ARG A 71 13.92 11.46 -6.67
C ARG A 71 14.67 11.24 -5.37
N GLY A 72 15.37 10.11 -5.25
CA GLY A 72 16.23 9.82 -4.12
C GLY A 72 15.58 9.09 -2.97
N PHE A 73 14.42 8.47 -3.16
CA PHE A 73 13.81 7.58 -2.18
C PHE A 73 14.27 6.13 -2.36
N VAL A 74 14.31 5.38 -1.28
CA VAL A 74 14.24 3.92 -1.34
C VAL A 74 12.78 3.52 -1.26
N ALA A 75 12.24 2.90 -2.32
CA ALA A 75 10.83 2.55 -2.40
C ALA A 75 10.62 1.04 -2.37
N ILE A 76 9.66 0.56 -1.56
CA ILE A 76 9.19 -0.82 -1.59
C ILE A 76 7.76 -0.86 -2.11
N CYS A 77 7.51 -1.73 -3.09
CA CYS A 77 6.22 -1.90 -3.75
C CYS A 77 5.71 -3.32 -3.50
N PRO A 78 5.06 -3.62 -2.34
CA PRO A 78 4.58 -4.95 -2.02
C PRO A 78 3.33 -5.31 -2.81
N ARG A 79 3.17 -6.62 -3.08
CA ARG A 79 1.95 -7.18 -3.67
C ARG A 79 0.88 -7.31 -2.58
N CYS A 80 -0.28 -6.71 -2.82
CA CYS A 80 -1.44 -6.92 -1.98
C CYS A 80 -1.84 -8.41 -1.98
N PHE A 81 -2.24 -8.94 -0.83
CA PHE A 81 -2.58 -10.35 -0.63
C PHE A 81 -3.70 -10.88 -1.54
N LEU A 82 -4.45 -9.99 -2.18
CA LEU A 82 -5.50 -10.34 -3.15
C LEU A 82 -4.96 -10.99 -4.43
N TRP A 83 -3.65 -10.95 -4.66
CA TRP A 83 -2.99 -11.53 -5.82
C TRP A 83 -1.79 -12.38 -5.44
N SER A 84 -1.51 -13.38 -6.27
CA SER A 84 -0.27 -14.14 -6.29
C SER A 84 0.44 -13.94 -7.63
N GLU A 85 1.54 -14.65 -7.86
CA GLU A 85 2.17 -14.70 -9.19
C GLU A 85 1.24 -15.30 -10.23
N ASP A 86 0.47 -16.30 -9.83
CA ASP A 86 -0.56 -16.90 -10.68
C ASP A 86 -1.81 -16.00 -10.68
N LEU A 87 -1.86 -15.11 -11.66
CA LEU A 87 -2.98 -14.19 -11.86
C LEU A 87 -4.25 -14.87 -12.38
N SER A 88 -4.23 -16.16 -12.65
CA SER A 88 -5.43 -16.94 -12.99
C SER A 88 -6.28 -17.25 -11.76
N ILE A 89 -5.69 -17.19 -10.55
CA ILE A 89 -6.40 -17.40 -9.30
C ILE A 89 -7.25 -16.15 -9.00
N PRO A 90 -8.58 -16.27 -8.92
CA PRO A 90 -9.45 -15.14 -8.57
C PRO A 90 -9.14 -14.61 -7.16
N TYR A 91 -9.15 -13.30 -6.98
CA TYR A 91 -8.86 -12.66 -5.68
C TYR A 91 -9.80 -13.15 -4.56
N GLN A 92 -11.01 -13.59 -4.88
CA GLN A 92 -11.93 -14.20 -3.91
C GLN A 92 -11.32 -15.41 -3.21
N LYS A 93 -10.53 -16.22 -3.93
CA LYS A 93 -9.84 -17.39 -3.33
C LYS A 93 -8.79 -16.99 -2.30
N HIS A 94 -8.11 -15.88 -2.54
CA HIS A 94 -7.18 -15.33 -1.55
C HIS A 94 -7.90 -14.81 -0.31
N VAL A 95 -9.05 -14.15 -0.49
CA VAL A 95 -9.91 -13.69 0.61
C VAL A 95 -10.46 -14.88 1.41
N GLU A 96 -10.96 -15.93 0.73
CA GLU A 96 -11.45 -17.18 1.37
C GLU A 96 -10.34 -17.83 2.20
N ARG A 97 -9.14 -17.99 1.63
CA ARG A 97 -7.97 -18.53 2.33
C ARG A 97 -7.63 -17.72 3.57
N PHE A 98 -7.59 -16.38 3.45
CA PHE A 98 -7.30 -15.50 4.58
C PHE A 98 -8.35 -15.65 5.69
N ARG A 99 -9.63 -15.60 5.34
CA ARG A 99 -10.72 -15.72 6.32
C ARG A 99 -10.76 -17.09 7.01
N ALA A 100 -10.37 -18.15 6.31
CA ALA A 100 -10.27 -19.49 6.89
C ALA A 100 -9.11 -19.59 7.92
N ALA A 101 -7.98 -18.92 7.64
CA ALA A 101 -6.83 -18.90 8.54
C ALA A 101 -7.02 -17.92 9.71
N HIS A 102 -7.73 -16.82 9.50
CA HIS A 102 -7.92 -15.72 10.46
C HIS A 102 -9.41 -15.39 10.63
N PRO A 103 -10.22 -16.30 11.21
CA PRO A 103 -11.64 -16.07 11.42
C PRO A 103 -11.85 -14.86 12.35
N GLY A 104 -12.68 -13.93 11.95
CA GLY A 104 -12.91 -12.67 12.67
C GLY A 104 -12.05 -11.49 12.22
N SER A 105 -10.98 -11.71 11.44
CA SER A 105 -10.22 -10.63 10.84
C SER A 105 -10.85 -10.16 9.52
N ARG A 106 -10.58 -8.90 9.16
CA ARG A 106 -11.01 -8.30 7.89
C ARG A 106 -9.83 -8.21 6.93
N GLY A 107 -10.11 -8.17 5.63
CA GLY A 107 -9.07 -8.08 4.62
C GLY A 107 -8.19 -6.83 4.79
N MET A 108 -8.79 -5.70 5.22
CA MET A 108 -8.02 -4.50 5.56
C MET A 108 -6.99 -4.74 6.68
N ALA A 109 -7.28 -5.60 7.64
CA ALA A 109 -6.30 -5.96 8.68
C ALA A 109 -5.08 -6.68 8.08
N LYS A 110 -5.30 -7.56 7.09
CA LYS A 110 -4.21 -8.22 6.36
C LYS A 110 -3.40 -7.22 5.53
N MET A 111 -4.07 -6.34 4.81
CA MET A 111 -3.43 -5.29 4.02
C MET A 111 -2.55 -4.40 4.90
N LEU A 112 -3.10 -3.96 6.03
CA LEU A 112 -2.35 -3.16 7.01
C LEU A 112 -1.13 -3.91 7.54
N TYR A 113 -1.31 -5.16 7.95
CA TYR A 113 -0.21 -5.95 8.50
C TYR A 113 0.92 -6.13 7.49
N ASP A 114 0.60 -6.47 6.24
CA ASP A 114 1.59 -6.62 5.17
C ASP A 114 2.32 -5.29 4.89
N ALA A 115 1.61 -4.16 4.95
CA ALA A 115 2.19 -2.84 4.78
C ALA A 115 3.11 -2.44 5.95
N VAL A 116 2.75 -2.77 7.19
CA VAL A 116 3.60 -2.54 8.38
C VAL A 116 4.90 -3.35 8.27
N VAL A 117 4.83 -4.62 7.86
CA VAL A 117 6.06 -5.42 7.64
C VAL A 117 6.93 -4.82 6.53
N ALA A 118 6.32 -4.25 5.47
CA ALA A 118 7.09 -3.52 4.45
C ALA A 118 7.81 -2.28 5.03
N VAL A 119 7.18 -1.57 5.98
CA VAL A 119 7.84 -0.48 6.75
C VAL A 119 9.01 -1.02 7.57
N ASP A 120 8.84 -2.15 8.25
CA ASP A 120 9.92 -2.79 9.03
C ASP A 120 11.11 -3.15 8.14
N ILE A 121 10.86 -3.69 6.94
CA ILE A 121 11.90 -3.97 5.95
C ILE A 121 12.64 -2.69 5.55
N LEU A 122 11.92 -1.61 5.22
CA LEU A 122 12.56 -0.34 4.91
C LEU A 122 13.44 0.15 6.06
N CYS A 123 12.95 0.09 7.29
CA CYS A 123 13.70 0.50 8.47
C CYS A 123 14.96 -0.35 8.74
N SER A 124 14.99 -1.60 8.27
CA SER A 124 16.14 -2.49 8.41
C SER A 124 17.25 -2.23 7.39
N LEU A 125 16.97 -1.46 6.33
CA LEU A 125 17.95 -1.18 5.29
C LEU A 125 18.88 -0.03 5.69
N PRO A 126 20.21 -0.22 5.62
CA PRO A 126 21.17 0.82 6.00
C PRO A 126 21.10 2.09 5.12
N GLU A 127 20.56 1.95 3.90
CA GLU A 127 20.37 3.05 2.98
C GLU A 127 19.15 3.93 3.30
N VAL A 128 18.31 3.52 4.25
CA VAL A 128 17.05 4.22 4.59
C VAL A 128 17.21 5.02 5.88
N ASP A 129 16.80 6.27 5.83
CA ASP A 129 16.58 7.08 7.02
C ASP A 129 15.18 6.77 7.59
N SER A 130 15.12 5.95 8.63
CA SER A 130 13.86 5.51 9.27
C SER A 130 13.03 6.62 9.90
N LYS A 131 13.58 7.85 9.99
CA LYS A 131 12.83 9.04 10.46
C LYS A 131 12.15 9.79 9.32
N ARG A 132 12.36 9.38 8.08
CA ARG A 132 11.80 10.02 6.88
C ARG A 132 11.09 9.01 6.01
N LEU A 133 9.95 8.51 6.51
CA LEU A 133 9.15 7.50 5.81
C LEU A 133 7.87 8.10 5.24
N ALA A 134 7.52 7.64 4.05
CA ALA A 134 6.30 8.01 3.34
C ALA A 134 5.48 6.77 2.96
N ALA A 135 4.17 6.96 2.80
CA ALA A 135 3.27 5.98 2.21
C ALA A 135 2.53 6.60 1.02
N VAL A 136 2.52 5.93 -0.12
CA VAL A 136 1.85 6.40 -1.34
C VAL A 136 1.00 5.27 -1.90
N GLY A 137 -0.28 5.54 -2.16
CA GLY A 137 -1.19 4.56 -2.72
C GLY A 137 -2.17 5.15 -3.71
N HIS A 138 -2.61 4.32 -4.66
CA HIS A 138 -3.61 4.67 -5.64
C HIS A 138 -4.77 3.66 -5.60
N SER A 139 -6.01 4.15 -5.60
CA SER A 139 -7.23 3.35 -5.59
C SER A 139 -7.25 2.35 -4.41
N LEU A 140 -7.11 1.05 -4.63
CA LEU A 140 -6.95 0.05 -3.57
C LEU A 140 -5.82 0.42 -2.60
N GLY A 141 -4.62 0.72 -3.12
CA GLY A 141 -3.48 1.12 -2.31
C GLY A 141 -3.70 2.44 -1.57
N ALA A 142 -4.53 3.35 -2.11
CA ALA A 142 -4.93 4.58 -1.42
C ALA A 142 -5.74 4.29 -0.16
N LYS A 143 -6.58 3.26 -0.18
CA LYS A 143 -7.32 2.78 1.00
C LYS A 143 -6.38 2.22 2.06
N GLU A 144 -5.39 1.43 1.62
CA GLU A 144 -4.40 0.81 2.52
C GLU A 144 -3.52 1.87 3.22
N VAL A 145 -3.04 2.90 2.50
CA VAL A 145 -2.17 3.92 3.11
C VAL A 145 -2.87 4.78 4.15
N VAL A 146 -4.19 4.93 4.10
CA VAL A 146 -4.96 5.62 5.15
C VAL A 146 -4.83 4.86 6.47
N TYR A 147 -5.03 3.54 6.44
CA TYR A 147 -4.89 2.68 7.62
C TYR A 147 -3.43 2.60 8.08
N LEU A 148 -2.49 2.44 7.15
CA LEU A 148 -1.07 2.41 7.48
C LEU A 148 -0.65 3.70 8.19
N ALA A 149 -0.99 4.85 7.64
CA ALA A 149 -0.63 6.14 8.24
C ALA A 149 -1.30 6.38 9.60
N ALA A 150 -2.56 5.94 9.77
CA ALA A 150 -3.28 6.10 11.02
C ALA A 150 -2.69 5.25 12.15
N LEU A 151 -2.20 4.04 11.84
CA LEU A 151 -1.83 3.03 12.83
C LEU A 151 -0.32 2.76 12.91
N ASP A 152 0.49 3.40 12.06
CA ASP A 152 1.95 3.38 12.13
C ASP A 152 2.50 4.82 12.16
N GLU A 153 2.91 5.27 13.34
CA GLU A 153 3.41 6.63 13.56
C GLU A 153 4.74 6.93 12.84
N ARG A 154 5.45 5.92 12.36
CA ARG A 154 6.69 6.10 11.59
C ARG A 154 6.43 6.75 10.22
N ILE A 155 5.21 6.65 9.70
CA ILE A 155 4.84 7.27 8.43
C ILE A 155 4.62 8.77 8.63
N GLY A 156 5.58 9.58 8.21
CA GLY A 156 5.55 11.03 8.35
C GLY A 156 4.78 11.77 7.24
N VAL A 157 4.67 11.15 6.06
CA VAL A 157 3.99 11.75 4.89
C VAL A 157 3.16 10.69 4.18
N THR A 158 1.92 11.01 3.84
CA THR A 158 1.02 10.08 3.15
C THR A 158 0.36 10.74 1.95
N VAL A 159 0.30 10.00 0.85
CA VAL A 159 -0.47 10.38 -0.35
C VAL A 159 -1.49 9.28 -0.63
N SER A 160 -2.77 9.59 -0.49
CA SER A 160 -3.91 8.73 -0.81
C SER A 160 -4.60 9.28 -2.07
N SER A 161 -4.46 8.57 -3.19
CA SER A 161 -5.01 8.99 -4.49
C SER A 161 -6.16 8.08 -4.91
N GLU A 162 -7.34 8.65 -5.08
CA GLU A 162 -8.54 8.01 -5.64
C GLU A 162 -9.05 6.78 -4.85
N GLY A 163 -8.84 6.74 -3.54
CA GLY A 163 -9.31 5.66 -2.66
C GLY A 163 -10.72 5.84 -2.11
N GLY A 164 -11.16 7.10 -2.03
CA GLY A 164 -12.35 7.47 -1.27
C GLY A 164 -12.12 7.41 0.24
N ILE A 165 -12.66 8.36 0.98
CA ILE A 165 -12.47 8.43 2.43
C ILE A 165 -13.72 8.00 3.19
N GLY A 166 -14.90 8.47 2.84
CA GLY A 166 -16.13 8.13 3.57
C GLY A 166 -16.50 6.65 3.48
N THR A 167 -16.88 6.04 4.59
CA THR A 167 -17.24 4.60 4.65
C THR A 167 -18.45 4.27 3.79
N ARG A 168 -19.32 5.25 3.52
CA ARG A 168 -20.51 5.10 2.67
C ARG A 168 -20.24 5.39 1.19
N PHE A 169 -19.06 5.92 0.88
CA PHE A 169 -18.59 6.17 -0.47
C PHE A 169 -17.60 5.09 -0.91
N SER A 170 -17.58 4.79 -2.21
CA SER A 170 -16.76 3.70 -2.71
C SER A 170 -17.20 2.32 -2.15
N ASN A 171 -16.36 1.32 -2.23
CA ASN A 171 -16.68 -0.10 -1.95
C ASN A 171 -16.05 -0.62 -0.65
N TRP A 172 -16.03 0.19 0.41
CA TRP A 172 -15.44 -0.18 1.69
C TRP A 172 -16.06 -1.43 2.33
N GLU A 173 -17.33 -1.74 2.02
CA GLU A 173 -18.04 -2.94 2.48
C GLU A 173 -17.57 -4.23 1.80
N ALA A 174 -16.77 -4.14 0.77
CA ALA A 174 -16.24 -5.33 0.11
C ALA A 174 -15.53 -6.25 1.11
N SER A 175 -15.69 -7.57 0.93
CA SER A 175 -15.16 -8.58 1.85
C SER A 175 -13.65 -8.58 2.02
N TRP A 176 -12.93 -7.99 1.07
CA TRP A 176 -11.49 -7.78 1.13
C TRP A 176 -11.06 -6.47 1.79
N TYR A 177 -12.00 -5.63 2.19
CA TYR A 177 -11.78 -4.45 3.03
C TYR A 177 -12.39 -4.67 4.42
N LEU A 178 -13.50 -4.00 4.70
CA LEU A 178 -14.12 -3.99 6.04
C LEU A 178 -15.28 -4.97 6.17
N GLY A 179 -15.90 -5.38 5.05
CA GLY A 179 -17.07 -6.25 5.04
C GLY A 179 -18.39 -5.50 5.29
N ASP A 180 -19.50 -6.24 5.17
CA ASP A 180 -20.87 -5.68 5.23
C ASP A 180 -21.24 -5.07 6.60
N GLU A 181 -20.46 -5.33 7.64
CA GLU A 181 -20.73 -4.80 8.97
C GLU A 181 -20.76 -3.28 9.02
N ILE A 182 -20.01 -2.61 8.14
CA ILE A 182 -20.01 -1.13 8.07
C ILE A 182 -21.34 -0.54 7.55
N ARG A 183 -22.20 -1.39 7.00
CA ARG A 183 -23.56 -1.00 6.54
C ARG A 183 -24.62 -1.08 7.63
N ARG A 184 -24.30 -1.68 8.79
CA ARG A 184 -25.23 -1.82 9.89
C ARG A 184 -25.43 -0.49 10.62
N ASP A 185 -26.65 -0.23 11.10
CA ASP A 185 -26.96 0.98 11.88
C ASP A 185 -26.14 1.09 13.16
N SER A 186 -25.66 -0.06 13.69
CA SER A 186 -24.78 -0.09 14.86
C SER A 186 -23.33 0.31 14.57
N PHE A 187 -22.92 0.41 13.30
CA PHE A 187 -21.60 0.86 12.94
C PHE A 187 -21.56 2.39 12.97
N ASN A 188 -20.84 2.92 13.94
CA ASN A 188 -20.79 4.35 14.24
C ASN A 188 -19.39 4.96 14.06
N HIS A 189 -18.49 4.29 13.32
CA HIS A 189 -17.16 4.79 13.00
C HIS A 189 -17.10 5.35 11.58
N GLU A 190 -16.25 6.36 11.40
CA GLU A 190 -16.01 6.95 10.10
C GLU A 190 -14.52 7.25 9.90
N HIS A 191 -14.04 7.20 8.67
CA HIS A 191 -12.62 7.34 8.38
C HIS A 191 -12.01 8.72 8.72
N HIS A 192 -12.83 9.76 8.99
CA HIS A 192 -12.30 11.00 9.54
C HIS A 192 -11.62 10.78 10.91
N GLU A 193 -12.01 9.75 11.66
CA GLU A 193 -11.32 9.34 12.89
C GLU A 193 -9.87 8.90 12.61
N LEU A 194 -9.66 8.16 11.50
CA LEU A 194 -8.31 7.79 11.05
C LEU A 194 -7.49 9.02 10.67
N LEU A 195 -8.10 10.02 10.01
CA LEU A 195 -7.42 11.29 9.72
C LEU A 195 -7.01 12.02 10.99
N GLY A 196 -7.82 11.94 12.05
CA GLY A 196 -7.48 12.44 13.38
C GLY A 196 -6.24 11.78 13.98
N LEU A 197 -6.06 10.46 13.75
CA LEU A 197 -4.86 9.71 14.18
C LEU A 197 -3.63 10.07 13.35
N ILE A 198 -3.80 10.46 12.08
CA ILE A 198 -2.70 10.88 11.21
C ILE A 198 -2.17 12.25 11.61
N ALA A 199 -3.05 13.17 12.00
CA ALA A 199 -2.65 14.53 12.38
C ALA A 199 -1.65 14.53 13.56
N PRO A 200 -0.65 15.42 13.58
CA PRO A 200 -0.36 16.52 12.65
C PRO A 200 0.57 16.14 11.48
N ARG A 201 0.77 14.85 11.20
CA ARG A 201 1.60 14.36 10.11
C ARG A 201 1.00 14.73 8.75
N ALA A 202 1.84 14.90 7.73
CA ALA A 202 1.39 15.36 6.43
C ALA A 202 0.53 14.31 5.71
N PHE A 203 -0.64 14.70 5.25
CA PHE A 203 -1.57 13.86 4.51
C PHE A 203 -2.12 14.61 3.29
N LEU A 204 -1.98 14.03 2.11
CA LEU A 204 -2.53 14.53 0.86
C LEU A 204 -3.59 13.57 0.35
N LEU A 205 -4.82 14.03 0.27
CA LEU A 205 -5.93 13.32 -0.37
C LEU A 205 -6.13 13.87 -1.79
N LEU A 206 -6.07 12.99 -2.77
CA LEU A 206 -6.37 13.31 -4.17
C LEU A 206 -7.64 12.57 -4.58
N GLY A 207 -8.66 13.31 -5.00
CA GLY A 207 -9.89 12.78 -5.57
C GLY A 207 -9.87 12.88 -7.09
N GLY A 208 -10.50 11.91 -7.77
CA GLY A 208 -10.73 11.95 -9.22
C GLY A 208 -12.07 12.58 -9.56
N ASN A 209 -12.19 13.15 -10.76
CA ASN A 209 -13.44 13.74 -11.24
C ASN A 209 -14.57 12.72 -11.48
N SER A 210 -14.20 11.43 -11.60
CA SER A 210 -15.13 10.32 -11.85
C SER A 210 -15.36 9.44 -10.63
N ALA A 211 -14.82 9.79 -9.47
CA ALA A 211 -15.00 9.01 -8.25
C ALA A 211 -16.42 9.25 -7.70
N ASP A 212 -17.26 8.24 -7.80
CA ASP A 212 -18.60 8.29 -7.21
C ASP A 212 -18.49 8.45 -5.69
N GLY A 213 -19.08 9.52 -5.17
CA GLY A 213 -19.17 9.79 -3.74
C GLY A 213 -17.96 10.44 -3.08
N ASP A 214 -16.92 10.76 -3.81
CA ASP A 214 -15.73 11.45 -3.30
C ASP A 214 -15.81 12.98 -3.48
N ARG A 215 -17.03 13.54 -3.54
CA ARG A 215 -17.29 14.97 -3.75
C ARG A 215 -17.60 15.70 -2.47
#